data_24ccc9c41e61a37fc2c5dad90d317dbb
#
_entry.id   24ccc9c41e61a37fc2c5dad90d317dbb
#
_cell.length_a   1.000
_cell.length_b   1.000
_cell.length_c   1.000
_cell.angle_alpha   90.00
_cell.angle_beta   90.00
_cell.angle_gamma   90.00
#
_symmetry.space_group_name_H-M   'P 1'
#
loop_
_entity.id
_entity.type
_entity.pdbx_description
1 polymer ?
#
loop_
_entity_poly.entity_id
_entity_poly.type
_entity_poly.pdbx_seq_one_letter_code
_entity_poly.pdbx_strand_id
1 'polypeptide(L)'
;MSKRTGAALCLIGALCWMLAGLAGTVVGFLTSEGRFERALLRQVPWEALGIPQEELRAFAGETMRYFRGETDRWEPEVSAADGPVVISEAFTRHMETVRNGIRTARALAIAGAVLGAALMALAVWKKRFSPAAYELGGSLPLMLAAILGLWAAADFSAMWGWLHRTFIPDGIFPTYEPVMLLFPGSLFAEYLPPVLTAFGLTALAVLGLPPLLRAGYRRFPRNRSNAETKDELP
;
A
#
# COMPACT_ATOMS: atom_id res chain seq x y z
N MET A 1 33.53 3.47 -8.55
CA MET A 1 32.16 3.23 -9.06
C MET A 1 31.90 4.17 -10.24
N SER A 2 31.37 3.67 -11.36
CA SER A 2 31.08 4.46 -12.56
C SER A 2 29.85 5.38 -12.37
N LYS A 3 29.68 6.40 -13.23
CA LYS A 3 28.46 7.24 -13.24
C LYS A 3 27.20 6.40 -13.55
N ARG A 4 27.33 5.42 -14.47
CA ARG A 4 26.24 4.51 -14.84
C ARG A 4 25.78 3.65 -13.65
N THR A 5 26.72 3.11 -12.89
CA THR A 5 26.41 2.33 -11.67
C THR A 5 25.69 3.20 -10.65
N GLY A 6 26.12 4.46 -10.45
CA GLY A 6 25.43 5.39 -9.55
C GLY A 6 23.99 5.69 -9.96
N ALA A 7 23.77 5.92 -11.26
CA ALA A 7 22.42 6.12 -11.80
C ALA A 7 21.54 4.88 -11.60
N ALA A 8 22.06 3.67 -11.86
CA ALA A 8 21.32 2.42 -11.65
C ALA A 8 20.92 2.22 -10.17
N LEU A 9 21.82 2.52 -9.22
CA LEU A 9 21.50 2.46 -7.78
C LEU A 9 20.40 3.41 -7.40
N CYS A 10 20.41 4.66 -7.92
CA CYS A 10 19.38 5.65 -7.65
C CYS A 10 18.03 5.25 -8.25
N LEU A 11 18.00 4.75 -9.47
CA LEU A 11 16.80 4.28 -10.14
C LEU A 11 16.16 3.12 -9.40
N ILE A 12 16.93 2.07 -9.12
CA ILE A 12 16.44 0.88 -8.42
C ILE A 12 16.04 1.22 -6.99
N GLY A 13 16.83 2.03 -6.28
CA GLY A 13 16.52 2.46 -4.91
C GLY A 13 15.21 3.22 -4.81
N ALA A 14 14.97 4.18 -5.72
CA ALA A 14 13.73 4.93 -5.77
C ALA A 14 12.53 4.05 -6.16
N LEU A 15 12.72 3.15 -7.12
CA LEU A 15 11.71 2.16 -7.51
C LEU A 15 11.31 1.28 -6.31
N CYS A 16 12.30 0.76 -5.57
CA CYS A 16 12.06 -0.03 -4.37
C CYS A 16 11.27 0.77 -3.30
N TRP A 17 11.62 2.03 -3.06
CA TRP A 17 10.89 2.86 -2.08
C TRP A 17 9.46 3.14 -2.50
N MET A 18 9.23 3.42 -3.78
CA MET A 18 7.88 3.68 -4.27
C MET A 18 7.00 2.43 -4.24
N LEU A 19 7.54 1.27 -4.64
CA LEU A 19 6.82 0.00 -4.54
C LEU A 19 6.57 -0.40 -3.10
N ALA A 20 7.53 -0.18 -2.20
CA ALA A 20 7.37 -0.39 -0.76
C ALA A 20 6.28 0.52 -0.18
N GLY A 21 6.25 1.80 -0.58
CA GLY A 21 5.24 2.76 -0.18
C GLY A 21 3.84 2.37 -0.67
N LEU A 22 3.71 1.92 -1.92
CA LEU A 22 2.44 1.44 -2.47
C LEU A 22 1.96 0.19 -1.72
N ALA A 23 2.81 -0.83 -1.58
CA ALA A 23 2.47 -2.05 -0.87
C ALA A 23 2.12 -1.78 0.60
N GLY A 24 2.90 -0.95 1.30
CA GLY A 24 2.65 -0.56 2.68
C GLY A 24 1.32 0.20 2.83
N THR A 25 1.00 1.08 1.89
CA THR A 25 -0.30 1.79 1.86
C THR A 25 -1.44 0.80 1.71
N VAL A 26 -1.39 -0.07 0.70
CA VAL A 26 -2.43 -1.09 0.45
C VAL A 26 -2.61 -1.99 1.67
N VAL A 27 -1.52 -2.55 2.21
CA VAL A 27 -1.56 -3.40 3.41
C VAL A 27 -2.17 -2.66 4.60
N GLY A 28 -1.76 -1.41 4.84
CA GLY A 28 -2.28 -0.59 5.94
C GLY A 28 -3.79 -0.35 5.83
N PHE A 29 -4.30 -0.19 4.62
CA PHE A 29 -5.74 -0.05 4.39
C PHE A 29 -6.48 -1.37 4.55
N LEU A 30 -5.97 -2.46 3.96
CA LEU A 30 -6.59 -3.79 4.00
C LEU A 30 -6.57 -4.45 5.39
N THR A 31 -5.76 -3.96 6.32
CA THR A 31 -5.68 -4.50 7.69
C THR A 31 -6.22 -3.53 8.75
N SER A 32 -6.84 -2.44 8.34
CA SER A 32 -7.40 -1.42 9.24
C SER A 32 -8.84 -1.76 9.64
N GLU A 33 -9.02 -2.26 10.86
CA GLU A 33 -10.31 -2.66 11.41
C GLU A 33 -11.35 -1.54 11.36
N GLY A 34 -11.05 -0.37 11.90
CA GLY A 34 -12.02 0.72 11.92
C GLY A 34 -12.36 1.30 10.52
N ARG A 35 -11.56 1.04 9.48
CA ARG A 35 -11.92 1.37 8.09
C ARG A 35 -12.84 0.31 7.52
N PHE A 36 -12.52 -0.95 7.74
CA PHE A 36 -13.32 -2.07 7.27
C PHE A 36 -14.71 -2.07 7.93
N GLU A 37 -14.79 -1.89 9.24
CA GLU A 37 -16.04 -1.73 9.97
C GLU A 37 -16.90 -0.61 9.38
N ARG A 38 -16.33 0.59 9.20
CA ARG A 38 -17.08 1.72 8.61
C ARG A 38 -17.55 1.45 7.18
N ALA A 39 -16.74 0.76 6.38
CA ALA A 39 -17.13 0.39 5.02
C ALA A 39 -18.25 -0.64 5.02
N LEU A 40 -18.20 -1.65 5.88
CA LEU A 40 -19.27 -2.63 6.07
C LEU A 40 -20.58 -1.96 6.46
N LEU A 41 -20.55 -1.11 7.50
CA LEU A 41 -21.76 -0.41 7.99
C LEU A 41 -22.39 0.52 6.96
N ARG A 42 -21.62 0.99 5.97
CA ARG A 42 -22.14 1.84 4.88
C ARG A 42 -22.61 1.06 3.66
N GLN A 43 -21.94 -0.06 3.34
CA GLN A 43 -22.10 -0.74 2.07
C GLN A 43 -22.94 -2.01 2.16
N VAL A 44 -22.99 -2.64 3.32
CA VAL A 44 -23.85 -3.81 3.56
C VAL A 44 -25.23 -3.30 3.98
N PRO A 45 -26.33 -3.75 3.34
CA PRO A 45 -27.71 -3.38 3.73
C PRO A 45 -28.16 -4.18 4.98
N TRP A 46 -27.39 -4.07 6.06
CA TRP A 46 -27.54 -4.88 7.27
C TRP A 46 -28.90 -4.80 7.92
N GLU A 47 -29.56 -3.62 7.88
CA GLU A 47 -30.93 -3.45 8.38
C GLU A 47 -31.93 -4.30 7.60
N ALA A 48 -31.82 -4.26 6.26
CA ALA A 48 -32.70 -5.04 5.37
C ALA A 48 -32.44 -6.54 5.48
N LEU A 49 -31.22 -6.94 5.80
CA LEU A 49 -30.81 -8.33 6.03
C LEU A 49 -31.11 -8.81 7.45
N GLY A 50 -31.54 -7.92 8.35
CA GLY A 50 -31.79 -8.23 9.77
C GLY A 50 -30.51 -8.63 10.52
N ILE A 51 -29.35 -8.13 10.08
CA ILE A 51 -28.08 -8.41 10.75
C ILE A 51 -27.86 -7.37 11.85
N PRO A 52 -27.65 -7.78 13.12
CA PRO A 52 -27.32 -6.84 14.19
C PRO A 52 -26.00 -6.11 13.90
N GLN A 53 -25.97 -4.81 14.20
CA GLN A 53 -24.78 -4.00 13.95
C GLN A 53 -23.55 -4.49 14.71
N GLU A 54 -23.75 -5.06 15.90
CA GLU A 54 -22.70 -5.67 16.73
C GLU A 54 -22.06 -6.88 16.05
N GLU A 55 -22.85 -7.68 15.34
CA GLU A 55 -22.31 -8.84 14.59
C GLU A 55 -21.46 -8.40 13.42
N LEU A 56 -21.83 -7.32 12.70
CA LEU A 56 -20.96 -6.74 11.66
C LEU A 56 -19.66 -6.19 12.22
N ARG A 57 -19.68 -5.59 13.41
CA ARG A 57 -18.47 -5.14 14.09
C ARG A 57 -17.59 -6.31 14.51
N ALA A 58 -18.19 -7.35 15.08
CA ALA A 58 -17.48 -8.56 15.44
C ALA A 58 -16.85 -9.23 14.21
N PHE A 59 -17.61 -9.35 13.12
CA PHE A 59 -17.14 -9.83 11.83
C PHE A 59 -15.96 -9.01 11.29
N ALA A 60 -16.03 -7.68 11.36
CA ALA A 60 -14.94 -6.80 10.97
C ALA A 60 -13.68 -7.05 11.80
N GLY A 61 -13.83 -7.12 13.11
CA GLY A 61 -12.73 -7.35 14.05
C GLY A 61 -12.06 -8.71 13.81
N GLU A 62 -12.85 -9.77 13.65
CA GLU A 62 -12.33 -11.12 13.39
C GLU A 62 -11.61 -11.20 12.05
N THR A 63 -12.22 -10.67 10.98
CA THR A 63 -11.59 -10.63 9.65
C THR A 63 -10.26 -9.88 9.68
N MET A 64 -10.19 -8.75 10.38
CA MET A 64 -8.96 -7.97 10.47
C MET A 64 -7.91 -8.64 11.36
N ARG A 65 -8.27 -9.31 12.44
CA ARG A 65 -7.34 -10.11 13.25
C ARG A 65 -6.74 -11.24 12.41
N TYR A 66 -7.56 -11.91 11.61
CA TYR A 66 -7.09 -12.94 10.68
C TYR A 66 -6.11 -12.39 9.64
N PHE A 67 -6.41 -11.26 9.01
CA PHE A 67 -5.52 -10.62 8.02
C PHE A 67 -4.22 -10.09 8.63
N ARG A 68 -4.24 -9.68 9.90
CA ARG A 68 -3.02 -9.30 10.62
C ARG A 68 -2.19 -10.50 11.06
N GLY A 69 -2.76 -11.71 11.03
CA GLY A 69 -2.12 -12.94 11.46
C GLY A 69 -2.17 -13.18 12.97
N GLU A 70 -3.13 -12.57 13.65
CA GLU A 70 -3.39 -12.72 15.09
C GLU A 70 -4.18 -13.99 15.39
N THR A 71 -4.88 -14.55 14.39
CA THR A 71 -5.58 -15.84 14.43
C THR A 71 -5.19 -16.70 13.24
N ASP A 72 -5.20 -18.03 13.41
CA ASP A 72 -4.84 -18.97 12.35
C ASP A 72 -6.01 -19.38 11.47
N ARG A 73 -7.23 -19.26 11.98
CA ARG A 73 -8.46 -19.62 11.27
C ARG A 73 -9.36 -18.41 11.12
N TRP A 74 -10.15 -18.41 10.05
CA TRP A 74 -11.18 -17.42 9.78
C TRP A 74 -12.53 -18.15 9.77
N GLU A 75 -13.25 -18.05 10.86
CA GLU A 75 -14.51 -18.76 11.11
C GLU A 75 -15.54 -17.78 11.71
N PRO A 76 -15.83 -16.62 11.04
CA PRO A 76 -16.77 -15.66 11.58
C PRO A 76 -18.19 -16.18 11.51
N GLU A 77 -18.95 -15.86 12.55
CA GLU A 77 -20.39 -16.13 12.62
C GLU A 77 -21.16 -14.82 12.41
N VAL A 78 -22.10 -14.83 11.45
CA VAL A 78 -23.01 -13.72 11.20
C VAL A 78 -24.41 -14.27 10.99
N SER A 79 -25.38 -13.75 11.75
CA SER A 79 -26.79 -14.16 11.65
C SER A 79 -27.59 -13.07 10.93
N ALA A 80 -28.29 -13.48 9.86
CA ALA A 80 -29.27 -12.66 9.16
C ALA A 80 -30.71 -13.09 9.57
N ALA A 81 -31.73 -12.33 9.16
CA ALA A 81 -33.11 -12.67 9.47
C ALA A 81 -33.54 -14.08 9.01
N ASP A 82 -33.00 -14.54 7.90
CA ASP A 82 -33.28 -15.86 7.31
C ASP A 82 -32.39 -16.98 7.86
N GLY A 83 -31.54 -16.69 8.84
CA GLY A 83 -30.62 -17.64 9.44
C GLY A 83 -29.14 -17.24 9.29
N PRO A 84 -28.21 -18.13 9.70
CA PRO A 84 -26.78 -17.83 9.63
C PRO A 84 -26.28 -17.67 8.19
N VAL A 85 -25.42 -16.68 7.96
CA VAL A 85 -24.74 -16.50 6.67
C VAL A 85 -23.75 -17.64 6.46
N VAL A 86 -24.06 -18.50 5.49
CA VAL A 86 -23.21 -19.66 5.19
C VAL A 86 -21.93 -19.21 4.48
N ILE A 87 -20.79 -19.62 5.01
CA ILE A 87 -19.47 -19.39 4.41
C ILE A 87 -18.99 -20.71 3.81
N SER A 88 -18.80 -20.73 2.49
CA SER A 88 -18.31 -21.93 1.81
C SER A 88 -16.83 -22.18 2.07
N GLU A 89 -16.42 -23.45 1.99
CA GLU A 89 -14.99 -23.80 2.02
C GLU A 89 -14.17 -23.08 0.92
N ALA A 90 -14.77 -22.87 -0.25
CA ALA A 90 -14.12 -22.16 -1.36
C ALA A 90 -13.82 -20.71 -0.96
N PHE A 91 -14.76 -20.05 -0.28
CA PHE A 91 -14.57 -18.69 0.20
C PHE A 91 -13.53 -18.64 1.34
N THR A 92 -13.54 -19.60 2.25
CA THR A 92 -12.51 -19.70 3.31
C THR A 92 -11.11 -19.86 2.72
N ARG A 93 -10.93 -20.72 1.70
CA ARG A 93 -9.66 -20.84 0.97
C ARG A 93 -9.25 -19.55 0.26
N HIS A 94 -10.21 -18.82 -0.31
CA HIS A 94 -9.96 -17.51 -0.89
C HIS A 94 -9.43 -16.54 0.17
N MET A 95 -10.05 -16.48 1.34
CA MET A 95 -9.60 -15.61 2.44
C MET A 95 -8.19 -15.97 2.93
N GLU A 96 -7.81 -17.25 2.89
CA GLU A 96 -6.44 -17.69 3.15
C GLU A 96 -5.47 -17.18 2.07
N THR A 97 -5.85 -17.25 0.79
CA THR A 97 -5.06 -16.70 -0.32
C THR A 97 -4.87 -15.19 -0.16
N VAL A 98 -5.92 -14.45 0.19
CA VAL A 98 -5.86 -13.01 0.47
C VAL A 98 -4.91 -12.72 1.64
N ARG A 99 -5.02 -13.45 2.75
CA ARG A 99 -4.12 -13.32 3.91
C ARG A 99 -2.66 -13.53 3.52
N ASN A 100 -2.38 -14.57 2.75
CA ASN A 100 -1.02 -14.87 2.28
C ASN A 100 -0.49 -13.77 1.35
N GLY A 101 -1.35 -13.22 0.49
CA GLY A 101 -1.05 -12.04 -0.33
C GLY A 101 -0.67 -10.81 0.52
N ILE A 102 -1.44 -10.52 1.56
CA ILE A 102 -1.18 -9.42 2.51
C ILE A 102 0.17 -9.63 3.23
N ARG A 103 0.45 -10.86 3.70
CA ARG A 103 1.74 -11.19 4.35
C ARG A 103 2.91 -11.00 3.39
N THR A 104 2.79 -11.47 2.16
CA THR A 104 3.80 -11.31 1.10
C THR A 104 4.01 -9.83 0.77
N ALA A 105 2.93 -9.07 0.58
CA ALA A 105 3.01 -7.64 0.31
C ALA A 105 3.69 -6.87 1.46
N ARG A 106 3.41 -7.23 2.73
CA ARG A 106 4.09 -6.66 3.91
C ARG A 106 5.58 -6.97 3.91
N ALA A 107 5.96 -8.21 3.63
CA ALA A 107 7.37 -8.61 3.57
C ALA A 107 8.12 -7.88 2.44
N LEU A 108 7.50 -7.77 1.26
CA LEU A 108 8.05 -7.03 0.12
C LEU A 108 8.16 -5.53 0.40
N ALA A 109 7.19 -4.94 1.12
CA ALA A 109 7.26 -3.54 1.53
C ALA A 109 8.48 -3.28 2.44
N ILE A 110 8.69 -4.12 3.46
CA ILE A 110 9.83 -4.02 4.37
C ILE A 110 11.14 -4.23 3.61
N ALA A 111 11.24 -5.31 2.83
CA ALA A 111 12.45 -5.61 2.06
C ALA A 111 12.78 -4.51 1.05
N GLY A 112 11.77 -3.99 0.35
CA GLY A 112 11.92 -2.88 -0.60
C GLY A 112 12.35 -1.58 0.09
N ALA A 113 11.81 -1.27 1.26
CA ALA A 113 12.21 -0.09 2.04
C ALA A 113 13.68 -0.19 2.47
N VAL A 114 14.11 -1.34 3.01
CA VAL A 114 15.49 -1.60 3.45
C VAL A 114 16.46 -1.59 2.27
N LEU A 115 16.12 -2.31 1.19
CA LEU A 115 16.96 -2.36 0.00
C LEU A 115 17.10 -0.98 -0.64
N GLY A 116 15.99 -0.25 -0.79
CA GLY A 116 15.99 1.11 -1.31
C GLY A 116 16.89 2.03 -0.48
N ALA A 117 16.79 1.96 0.86
CA ALA A 117 17.64 2.73 1.77
C ALA A 117 19.13 2.38 1.60
N ALA A 118 19.47 1.10 1.51
CA ALA A 118 20.85 0.64 1.33
C ALA A 118 21.44 1.11 -0.01
N LEU A 119 20.68 0.99 -1.10
CA LEU A 119 21.11 1.43 -2.44
C LEU A 119 21.31 2.96 -2.48
N MET A 120 20.41 3.73 -1.87
CA MET A 120 20.50 5.18 -1.79
C MET A 120 21.68 5.61 -0.92
N ALA A 121 21.87 5.00 0.25
CA ALA A 121 23.02 5.27 1.11
C ALA A 121 24.34 5.01 0.38
N LEU A 122 24.43 3.90 -0.37
CA LEU A 122 25.61 3.57 -1.17
C LEU A 122 25.88 4.60 -2.28
N ALA A 123 24.82 5.03 -2.99
CA ALA A 123 24.94 6.04 -4.04
C ALA A 123 25.43 7.39 -3.48
N VAL A 124 24.90 7.82 -2.33
CA VAL A 124 25.30 9.05 -1.63
C VAL A 124 26.74 8.93 -1.09
N TRP A 125 27.06 7.82 -0.41
CA TRP A 125 28.39 7.58 0.15
C TRP A 125 29.48 7.62 -0.94
N LYS A 126 29.23 6.98 -2.09
CA LYS A 126 30.15 7.00 -3.23
C LYS A 126 30.12 8.33 -4.01
N LYS A 127 29.38 9.34 -3.58
CA LYS A 127 29.20 10.66 -4.26
C LYS A 127 28.74 10.49 -5.72
N ARG A 128 27.84 9.53 -5.97
CA ARG A 128 27.33 9.16 -7.31
C ARG A 128 25.80 9.24 -7.38
N PHE A 129 25.18 10.06 -6.52
CA PHE A 129 23.74 10.29 -6.57
C PHE A 129 23.35 10.94 -7.90
N SER A 130 22.38 10.36 -8.59
CA SER A 130 21.80 10.84 -9.85
C SER A 130 20.34 11.21 -9.65
N PRO A 131 20.01 12.50 -9.60
CA PRO A 131 18.61 12.94 -9.41
C PRO A 131 17.68 12.47 -10.50
N ALA A 132 18.08 12.60 -11.77
CA ALA A 132 17.23 12.19 -12.89
C ALA A 132 16.90 10.69 -12.87
N ALA A 133 17.87 9.84 -12.49
CA ALA A 133 17.63 8.42 -12.35
C ALA A 133 16.72 8.11 -11.15
N TYR A 134 16.85 8.86 -10.06
CA TYR A 134 15.98 8.77 -8.90
C TYR A 134 14.54 9.16 -9.23
N GLU A 135 14.36 10.29 -9.89
CA GLU A 135 13.04 10.78 -10.31
C GLU A 135 12.37 9.81 -11.28
N LEU A 136 13.13 9.27 -12.25
CA LEU A 136 12.63 8.25 -13.18
C LEU A 136 12.18 6.98 -12.43
N GLY A 137 13.02 6.44 -11.53
CA GLY A 137 12.69 5.23 -10.76
C GLY A 137 11.45 5.42 -9.88
N GLY A 138 11.29 6.60 -9.27
CA GLY A 138 10.12 6.92 -8.45
C GLY A 138 8.85 7.20 -9.27
N SER A 139 8.97 7.75 -10.47
CA SER A 139 7.83 8.09 -11.31
C SER A 139 7.14 6.86 -11.93
N LEU A 140 7.87 5.78 -12.20
CA LEU A 140 7.32 4.58 -12.84
C LEU A 140 6.16 3.95 -12.04
N PRO A 141 6.30 3.64 -10.73
CA PRO A 141 5.18 3.10 -9.95
C PRO A 141 4.03 4.10 -9.77
N LEU A 142 4.34 5.40 -9.70
CA LEU A 142 3.31 6.43 -9.61
C LEU A 142 2.47 6.48 -10.89
N MET A 143 3.12 6.40 -12.05
CA MET A 143 2.42 6.35 -13.34
C MET A 143 1.55 5.10 -13.47
N LEU A 144 2.07 3.93 -13.06
CA LEU A 144 1.27 2.69 -13.05
C LEU A 144 0.07 2.80 -12.11
N ALA A 145 0.25 3.33 -10.91
CA ALA A 145 -0.85 3.54 -9.96
C ALA A 145 -1.90 4.53 -10.50
N ALA A 146 -1.45 5.58 -11.21
CA ALA A 146 -2.35 6.54 -11.86
C ALA A 146 -3.17 5.87 -12.98
N ILE A 147 -2.54 5.04 -13.82
CA ILE A 147 -3.24 4.31 -14.90
C ILE A 147 -4.29 3.36 -14.31
N LEU A 148 -3.91 2.56 -13.31
CA LEU A 148 -4.84 1.64 -12.65
C LEU A 148 -5.95 2.39 -11.91
N GLY A 149 -5.63 3.52 -11.27
CA GLY A 149 -6.60 4.38 -10.60
C GLY A 149 -7.61 5.01 -11.57
N LEU A 150 -7.16 5.49 -12.73
CA LEU A 150 -8.03 6.02 -13.78
C LEU A 150 -8.94 4.92 -14.36
N TRP A 151 -8.39 3.72 -14.59
CA TRP A 151 -9.20 2.59 -15.03
C TRP A 151 -10.26 2.23 -13.98
N ALA A 152 -9.86 2.12 -12.71
CA ALA A 152 -10.80 1.83 -11.64
C ALA A 152 -11.88 2.93 -11.46
N ALA A 153 -11.53 4.20 -11.69
CA ALA A 153 -12.49 5.31 -11.66
C ALA A 153 -13.49 5.26 -12.85
N ALA A 154 -13.04 4.76 -14.00
CA ALA A 154 -13.89 4.60 -15.18
C ALA A 154 -14.77 3.35 -15.10
N ASP A 155 -14.21 2.21 -14.67
CA ASP A 155 -14.91 0.94 -14.51
C ASP A 155 -14.23 0.09 -13.44
N PHE A 156 -14.67 0.27 -12.19
CA PHE A 156 -14.13 -0.46 -11.05
C PHE A 156 -14.33 -1.98 -11.20
N SER A 157 -15.49 -2.41 -11.69
CA SER A 157 -15.83 -3.83 -11.79
C SER A 157 -14.92 -4.56 -12.80
N ALA A 158 -14.64 -3.93 -13.94
CA ALA A 158 -13.73 -4.49 -14.93
C ALA A 158 -12.29 -4.57 -14.39
N MET A 159 -11.80 -3.50 -13.76
CA MET A 159 -10.48 -3.46 -13.14
C MET A 159 -10.36 -4.48 -12.01
N TRP A 160 -11.35 -4.54 -11.12
CA TRP A 160 -11.39 -5.47 -9.99
C TRP A 160 -11.42 -6.93 -10.46
N GLY A 161 -12.26 -7.24 -11.44
CA GLY A 161 -12.33 -8.58 -12.04
C GLY A 161 -11.03 -8.98 -12.75
N TRP A 162 -10.35 -8.03 -13.43
CA TRP A 162 -9.03 -8.29 -14.02
C TRP A 162 -8.00 -8.60 -12.95
N LEU A 163 -7.98 -7.83 -11.86
CA LEU A 163 -7.05 -7.99 -10.74
C LEU A 163 -7.23 -9.39 -10.10
N HIS A 164 -8.48 -9.80 -9.85
CA HIS A 164 -8.79 -11.12 -9.30
C HIS A 164 -8.33 -12.23 -10.25
N ARG A 165 -8.72 -12.20 -11.53
CA ARG A 165 -8.29 -13.23 -12.49
C ARG A 165 -6.77 -13.34 -12.62
N THR A 166 -6.04 -12.24 -12.42
CA THR A 166 -4.59 -12.21 -12.59
C THR A 166 -3.85 -12.69 -11.34
N PHE A 167 -4.29 -12.27 -10.16
CA PHE A 167 -3.54 -12.48 -8.91
C PHE A 167 -4.22 -13.44 -7.93
N ILE A 168 -5.55 -13.61 -8.01
CA ILE A 168 -6.35 -14.43 -7.11
C ILE A 168 -7.43 -15.17 -7.94
N PRO A 169 -7.03 -16.09 -8.85
CA PRO A 169 -7.96 -16.68 -9.82
C PRO A 169 -9.13 -17.41 -9.16
N ASP A 170 -8.97 -17.92 -7.95
CA ASP A 170 -10.02 -18.60 -7.17
C ASP A 170 -10.93 -17.63 -6.40
N GLY A 171 -10.76 -16.32 -6.59
CA GLY A 171 -11.48 -15.27 -5.87
C GLY A 171 -12.69 -14.67 -6.59
N ILE A 172 -13.26 -15.37 -7.55
CA ILE A 172 -14.46 -14.92 -8.28
C ILE A 172 -15.65 -15.77 -7.80
N PHE A 173 -16.52 -15.13 -7.02
CA PHE A 173 -17.72 -15.78 -6.49
C PHE A 173 -18.98 -15.23 -7.17
N PRO A 174 -19.97 -16.09 -7.40
CA PRO A 174 -21.25 -15.64 -7.90
C PRO A 174 -21.98 -14.79 -6.85
N THR A 175 -22.75 -13.81 -7.31
CA THR A 175 -23.46 -12.88 -6.41
C THR A 175 -24.52 -13.54 -5.53
N TYR A 176 -24.95 -14.76 -5.87
CA TYR A 176 -25.90 -15.53 -5.08
C TYR A 176 -25.26 -16.30 -3.92
N GLU A 177 -23.91 -16.29 -3.79
CA GLU A 177 -23.26 -16.91 -2.64
C GLU A 177 -23.53 -16.05 -1.40
N PRO A 178 -24.05 -16.64 -0.28
CA PRO A 178 -24.54 -15.85 0.86
C PRO A 178 -23.50 -14.90 1.47
N VAL A 179 -22.23 -15.32 1.54
CA VAL A 179 -21.16 -14.48 2.07
C VAL A 179 -20.91 -13.22 1.22
N MET A 180 -21.30 -13.20 -0.06
CA MET A 180 -21.17 -12.02 -0.91
C MET A 180 -22.10 -10.87 -0.50
N LEU A 181 -23.10 -11.13 0.35
CA LEU A 181 -23.88 -10.08 1.01
C LEU A 181 -22.99 -9.20 1.92
N LEU A 182 -21.96 -9.78 2.51
CA LEU A 182 -21.01 -9.08 3.39
C LEU A 182 -19.84 -8.46 2.62
N PHE A 183 -19.63 -8.83 1.34
CA PHE A 183 -18.54 -8.33 0.50
C PHE A 183 -19.05 -7.75 -0.83
N PRO A 184 -19.96 -6.76 -0.80
CA PRO A 184 -20.40 -6.11 -2.03
C PRO A 184 -19.23 -5.41 -2.73
N GLY A 185 -19.24 -5.39 -4.06
CA GLY A 185 -18.17 -4.74 -4.84
C GLY A 185 -17.95 -3.27 -4.50
N SER A 186 -19.00 -2.56 -4.09
CA SER A 186 -18.94 -1.16 -3.64
C SER A 186 -18.08 -0.97 -2.38
N LEU A 187 -18.00 -1.98 -1.51
CA LEU A 187 -17.16 -1.97 -0.32
C LEU A 187 -15.67 -1.77 -0.69
N PHE A 188 -15.21 -2.48 -1.72
CA PHE A 188 -13.81 -2.38 -2.18
C PHE A 188 -13.57 -1.11 -2.99
N ALA A 189 -14.56 -0.64 -3.75
CA ALA A 189 -14.48 0.61 -4.49
C ALA A 189 -14.25 1.81 -3.56
N GLU A 190 -14.81 1.76 -2.33
CA GLU A 190 -14.65 2.80 -1.32
C GLU A 190 -13.21 2.96 -0.82
N TYR A 191 -12.37 1.92 -0.93
CA TYR A 191 -10.97 1.99 -0.56
C TYR A 191 -10.10 2.73 -1.58
N LEU A 192 -10.55 2.84 -2.82
CA LEU A 192 -9.72 3.37 -3.90
C LEU A 192 -9.30 4.84 -3.68
N PRO A 193 -10.20 5.81 -3.43
CA PRO A 193 -9.80 7.20 -3.26
C PRO A 193 -8.81 7.41 -2.09
N PRO A 194 -9.04 6.88 -0.88
CA PRO A 194 -8.10 7.07 0.22
C PRO A 194 -6.75 6.35 0.00
N VAL A 195 -6.72 5.19 -0.66
CA VAL A 195 -5.47 4.51 -1.02
C VAL A 195 -4.66 5.34 -2.01
N LEU A 196 -5.29 5.84 -3.07
CA LEU A 196 -4.63 6.70 -4.06
C LEU A 196 -4.12 7.99 -3.42
N THR A 197 -4.90 8.61 -2.53
CA THR A 197 -4.49 9.81 -1.81
C THR A 197 -3.28 9.55 -0.92
N ALA A 198 -3.31 8.50 -0.09
CA ALA A 198 -2.21 8.15 0.79
C ALA A 198 -0.94 7.78 0.01
N PHE A 199 -1.08 7.04 -1.08
CA PHE A 199 0.05 6.73 -1.96
C PHE A 199 0.58 7.99 -2.66
N GLY A 200 -0.28 8.88 -3.14
CA GLY A 200 0.11 10.18 -3.71
C GLY A 200 0.92 11.03 -2.73
N LEU A 201 0.50 11.10 -1.46
CA LEU A 201 1.26 11.79 -0.41
C LEU A 201 2.62 11.13 -0.16
N THR A 202 2.67 9.78 -0.15
CA THR A 202 3.94 9.04 -0.05
C THR A 202 4.86 9.35 -1.23
N ALA A 203 4.32 9.38 -2.44
CA ALA A 203 5.06 9.72 -3.65
C ALA A 203 5.61 11.15 -3.60
N LEU A 204 4.80 12.12 -3.15
CA LEU A 204 5.25 13.50 -2.95
C LEU A 204 6.39 13.59 -1.93
N ALA A 205 6.29 12.86 -0.81
CA ALA A 205 7.36 12.83 0.18
C ALA A 205 8.66 12.22 -0.38
N VAL A 206 8.56 11.07 -1.07
CA VAL A 206 9.72 10.39 -1.65
C VAL A 206 10.36 11.24 -2.76
N LEU A 207 9.59 11.69 -3.74
CA LEU A 207 10.11 12.46 -4.88
C LEU A 207 10.52 13.89 -4.52
N GLY A 208 9.88 14.50 -3.52
CA GLY A 208 10.20 15.84 -3.02
C GLY A 208 11.45 15.90 -2.14
N LEU A 209 11.92 14.79 -1.60
CA LEU A 209 13.06 14.76 -0.67
C LEU A 209 14.37 15.31 -1.28
N PRO A 210 14.84 14.91 -2.48
CA PRO A 210 16.09 15.38 -3.04
C PRO A 210 16.14 16.90 -3.32
N PRO A 211 15.12 17.53 -3.90
CA PRO A 211 15.11 18.99 -4.09
C PRO A 211 15.09 19.75 -2.76
N LEU A 212 14.37 19.26 -1.74
CA LEU A 212 14.34 19.87 -0.41
C LEU A 212 15.72 19.81 0.28
N LEU A 213 16.40 18.67 0.21
CA LEU A 213 17.76 18.52 0.73
C LEU A 213 18.73 19.49 0.04
N ARG A 214 18.64 19.65 -1.30
CA ARG A 214 19.47 20.62 -2.04
C ARG A 214 19.18 22.07 -1.65
N ALA A 215 17.92 22.43 -1.48
CA ALA A 215 17.53 23.76 -1.05
C ALA A 215 18.06 24.08 0.36
N GLY A 216 17.99 23.11 1.26
CA GLY A 216 18.58 23.21 2.62
C GLY A 216 20.08 23.41 2.59
N TYR A 217 20.83 22.63 1.81
CA TYR A 217 22.29 22.78 1.68
C TYR A 217 22.71 24.14 1.10
N ARG A 218 21.93 24.75 0.23
CA ARG A 218 22.20 26.08 -0.34
C ARG A 218 21.95 27.22 0.66
N ARG A 219 21.04 27.04 1.61
CA ARG A 219 20.69 28.05 2.63
C ARG A 219 21.68 28.09 3.81
N PHE A 220 22.44 27.03 4.05
CA PHE A 220 23.46 26.98 5.08
C PHE A 220 24.84 26.76 4.45
N PRO A 221 25.46 27.82 3.82
CA PRO A 221 26.84 27.73 3.39
C PRO A 221 27.70 27.47 4.63
N ARG A 222 28.50 26.41 4.60
CA ARG A 222 29.49 26.14 5.63
C ARG A 222 30.37 27.39 5.80
N ASN A 223 30.32 28.00 6.97
CA ASN A 223 31.16 29.15 7.31
C ASN A 223 32.64 28.73 7.20
N ARG A 224 33.29 29.05 6.07
CA ARG A 224 34.73 28.86 5.84
C ARG A 224 35.54 30.01 6.37
N SER A 225 35.13 30.63 7.44
CA SER A 225 35.89 31.71 8.08
C SER A 225 36.41 31.18 9.41
N ASN A 226 37.55 30.51 9.44
CA ASN A 226 38.46 30.43 10.61
C ASN A 226 39.76 29.68 10.27
N ALA A 227 40.32 29.85 9.08
CA ALA A 227 41.62 29.24 8.75
C ALA A 227 42.67 30.22 8.15
N GLU A 228 42.37 31.52 8.10
CA GLU A 228 43.32 32.48 7.50
C GLU A 228 43.86 33.58 8.45
N THR A 229 43.79 33.38 9.77
CA THR A 229 44.39 34.35 10.69
C THR A 229 45.38 33.67 11.65
N LYS A 230 46.40 33.01 11.10
CA LYS A 230 47.51 32.50 11.94
C LYS A 230 48.90 32.54 11.32
N ASP A 231 49.10 33.35 10.28
CA ASP A 231 50.44 33.55 9.71
C ASP A 231 50.80 35.01 9.46
N GLU A 232 50.44 35.93 10.36
CA GLU A 232 51.04 37.28 10.39
C GLU A 232 51.30 37.70 11.84
N LEU A 233 52.43 37.31 12.36
CA LEU A 233 53.09 38.02 13.44
C LEU A 233 54.61 38.00 13.19
N PRO A 234 55.28 39.15 13.24
CA PRO A 234 56.68 39.34 12.86
C PRO A 234 57.65 38.72 13.85
#